data_de6e1a98eb6a3e9db7546d5ca0e8cbd7
#
_entry.id   de6e1a98eb6a3e9db7546d5ca0e8cbd7
#
_cell.length_a   1.000
_cell.length_b   1.000
_cell.length_c   1.000
_cell.angle_alpha   90.00
_cell.angle_beta   90.00
_cell.angle_gamma   90.00
#
_symmetry.space_group_name_H-M   'P 1'
#
loop_
_entity.id
_entity.type
_entity.pdbx_description
1 polymer ?
#
loop_
_entity_poly.entity_id
_entity_poly.type
_entity_poly.pdbx_seq_one_letter_code
_entity_poly.pdbx_strand_id
1 'polypeptide(L)'
;PDYPMQKKRATREFLRTQQHLRGRTNLFRAVFRVRSVAAFAIHRFFQERGFVYVNTPIITASNAEGAGEMFRVTTLDVERPPRTPDGHVDWSQDFFGRATNLTVSGQLQAENFALAFGDVYTFGPTFRAEDSNPRRHAAEFWMVEPEMAFCDLAGEMDVSEEMLKYVITYVMDRCPDEIDMLNSFVDKGLRERLSHVASSDFARVSYTDAV
;
A
#
# COMPACT_ATOMS: atom_id res chain seq x y z
N PRO A 1 6.77 -34.61 -14.04
CA PRO A 1 6.71 -34.07 -12.67
C PRO A 1 5.26 -34.00 -12.22
N ASP A 2 4.99 -34.45 -10.98
CA ASP A 2 3.64 -34.43 -10.45
C ASP A 2 3.17 -33.00 -10.22
N TYR A 3 1.87 -32.75 -10.50
CA TYR A 3 1.28 -31.45 -10.27
C TYR A 3 1.27 -31.12 -8.78
N PRO A 4 1.90 -30.02 -8.33
CA PRO A 4 2.19 -29.78 -6.91
C PRO A 4 0.94 -29.46 -6.07
N MET A 5 -0.16 -29.04 -6.72
CA MET A 5 -1.40 -28.70 -6.02
C MET A 5 -2.32 -29.92 -5.96
N GLN A 6 -2.50 -30.45 -4.75
CA GLN A 6 -3.38 -31.59 -4.49
C GLN A 6 -4.73 -31.13 -3.90
N LYS A 7 -5.74 -32.02 -3.87
CA LYS A 7 -7.08 -31.74 -3.33
C LYS A 7 -7.10 -31.43 -1.82
N LYS A 8 -6.05 -31.83 -1.08
CA LYS A 8 -5.93 -31.54 0.36
C LYS A 8 -5.51 -30.09 0.63
N ARG A 9 -5.84 -29.59 1.83
CA ARG A 9 -5.48 -28.22 2.27
C ARG A 9 -3.96 -28.03 2.23
N ALA A 10 -3.51 -27.03 1.48
CA ALA A 10 -2.13 -26.59 1.44
C ALA A 10 -1.87 -25.50 2.50
N THR A 11 -0.68 -25.46 3.10
CA THR A 11 -0.31 -24.39 4.03
C THR A 11 -0.01 -23.09 3.28
N ARG A 12 -0.06 -21.97 4.00
CA ARG A 12 0.25 -20.63 3.40
C ARG A 12 1.71 -20.56 2.98
N GLU A 13 2.62 -21.16 3.75
CA GLU A 13 4.05 -21.23 3.49
C GLU A 13 4.31 -21.98 2.18
N PHE A 14 3.71 -23.16 2.02
CA PHE A 14 3.80 -23.93 0.78
C PHE A 14 3.25 -23.14 -0.40
N LEU A 15 2.09 -22.47 -0.24
CA LEU A 15 1.49 -21.67 -1.32
C LEU A 15 2.36 -20.46 -1.72
N ARG A 16 3.18 -19.93 -0.84
CA ARG A 16 4.16 -18.88 -1.17
C ARG A 16 5.25 -19.40 -2.12
N THR A 17 5.64 -20.67 -2.01
CA THR A 17 6.60 -21.29 -2.95
C THR A 17 5.97 -21.63 -4.30
N GLN A 18 4.63 -21.64 -4.40
CA GLN A 18 3.87 -21.96 -5.60
C GLN A 18 3.18 -20.71 -6.17
N GLN A 19 3.90 -19.64 -6.38
CA GLN A 19 3.35 -18.33 -6.75
C GLN A 19 2.46 -18.37 -8.01
N HIS A 20 2.87 -19.11 -9.03
CA HIS A 20 2.16 -19.27 -10.30
C HIS A 20 0.86 -20.09 -10.20
N LEU A 21 0.67 -20.84 -9.10
CA LEU A 21 -0.51 -21.69 -8.88
C LEU A 21 -1.39 -21.22 -7.72
N ARG A 22 -0.86 -20.48 -6.77
CA ARG A 22 -1.57 -20.12 -5.53
C ARG A 22 -2.93 -19.44 -5.77
N GLY A 23 -3.04 -18.65 -6.85
CA GLY A 23 -4.29 -17.98 -7.24
C GLY A 23 -5.44 -18.93 -7.56
N ARG A 24 -5.16 -20.22 -7.82
CA ARG A 24 -6.16 -21.25 -8.05
C ARG A 24 -6.77 -21.82 -6.76
N THR A 25 -6.19 -21.52 -5.60
CA THR A 25 -6.73 -21.94 -4.30
C THR A 25 -7.87 -21.04 -3.86
N ASN A 26 -8.84 -21.59 -3.14
CA ASN A 26 -9.97 -20.81 -2.61
C ASN A 26 -9.49 -19.65 -1.74
N LEU A 27 -8.46 -19.86 -0.90
CA LEU A 27 -7.89 -18.82 -0.05
C LEU A 27 -7.35 -17.63 -0.86
N PHE A 28 -6.41 -17.87 -1.78
CA PHE A 28 -5.80 -16.77 -2.53
C PHE A 28 -6.76 -16.18 -3.57
N ARG A 29 -7.68 -16.98 -4.12
CA ARG A 29 -8.76 -16.46 -4.96
C ARG A 29 -9.60 -15.43 -4.19
N ALA A 30 -10.03 -15.77 -2.97
CA ALA A 30 -10.79 -14.84 -2.14
C ALA A 30 -9.97 -13.60 -1.79
N VAL A 31 -8.74 -13.75 -1.32
CA VAL A 31 -7.85 -12.62 -0.98
C VAL A 31 -7.63 -11.68 -2.17
N PHE A 32 -7.31 -12.20 -3.35
CA PHE A 32 -7.09 -11.37 -4.53
C PHE A 32 -8.38 -10.74 -5.06
N ARG A 33 -9.53 -11.41 -4.93
CA ARG A 33 -10.82 -10.82 -5.27
C ARG A 33 -11.16 -9.65 -4.36
N VAL A 34 -11.05 -9.84 -3.04
CA VAL A 34 -11.26 -8.77 -2.05
C VAL A 34 -10.29 -7.62 -2.30
N ARG A 35 -9.00 -7.89 -2.50
CA ARG A 35 -8.00 -6.85 -2.80
C ARG A 35 -8.36 -6.04 -4.05
N SER A 36 -8.80 -6.70 -5.12
CA SER A 36 -9.20 -6.03 -6.36
C SER A 36 -10.40 -5.11 -6.15
N VAL A 37 -11.42 -5.59 -5.42
CA VAL A 37 -12.63 -4.81 -5.13
C VAL A 37 -12.33 -3.65 -4.17
N ALA A 38 -11.47 -3.86 -3.17
CA ALA A 38 -11.05 -2.80 -2.26
C ALA A 38 -10.27 -1.70 -2.99
N ALA A 39 -9.36 -2.05 -3.90
CA ALA A 39 -8.63 -1.07 -4.70
C ALA A 39 -9.56 -0.21 -5.56
N PHE A 40 -10.57 -0.83 -6.19
CA PHE A 40 -11.59 -0.11 -6.94
C PHE A 40 -12.44 0.79 -6.02
N ALA A 41 -12.81 0.32 -4.83
CA ALA A 41 -13.57 1.09 -3.86
C ALA A 41 -12.81 2.35 -3.40
N ILE A 42 -11.49 2.26 -3.18
CA ILE A 42 -10.64 3.40 -2.83
C ILE A 42 -10.69 4.45 -3.96
N HIS A 43 -10.43 4.04 -5.20
CA HIS A 43 -10.52 4.98 -6.33
C HIS A 43 -11.90 5.60 -6.45
N ARG A 44 -12.95 4.81 -6.31
CA ARG A 44 -14.31 5.29 -6.41
C ARG A 44 -14.64 6.30 -5.30
N PHE A 45 -14.25 6.03 -4.06
CA PHE A 45 -14.44 6.92 -2.93
C PHE A 45 -13.89 8.32 -3.19
N PHE A 46 -12.63 8.42 -3.61
CA PHE A 46 -11.97 9.69 -3.84
C PHE A 46 -12.49 10.39 -5.10
N GLN A 47 -12.68 9.65 -6.20
CA GLN A 47 -13.17 10.23 -7.47
C GLN A 47 -14.60 10.81 -7.33
N GLU A 48 -15.50 10.13 -6.62
CA GLU A 48 -16.86 10.62 -6.39
C GLU A 48 -16.91 11.86 -5.48
N ARG A 49 -15.83 12.13 -4.75
CA ARG A 49 -15.63 13.35 -3.92
C ARG A 49 -14.83 14.45 -4.61
N GLY A 50 -14.49 14.27 -5.87
CA GLY A 50 -13.79 15.27 -6.66
C GLY A 50 -12.28 15.30 -6.51
N PHE A 51 -11.69 14.36 -5.76
CA PHE A 51 -10.23 14.25 -5.67
C PHE A 51 -9.61 13.86 -7.00
N VAL A 52 -8.47 14.45 -7.32
CA VAL A 52 -7.68 14.09 -8.50
C VAL A 52 -6.68 13.00 -8.18
N TYR A 53 -6.73 11.89 -8.91
CA TYR A 53 -5.74 10.82 -8.80
C TYR A 53 -4.41 11.24 -9.43
N VAL A 54 -3.34 11.19 -8.67
CA VAL A 54 -2.00 11.58 -9.11
C VAL A 54 -1.07 10.37 -9.12
N ASN A 55 -0.42 10.13 -10.27
CA ASN A 55 0.62 9.11 -10.40
C ASN A 55 1.99 9.74 -10.10
N THR A 56 2.49 9.55 -8.89
CA THR A 56 3.81 10.03 -8.48
C THR A 56 4.92 9.07 -8.93
N PRO A 57 6.15 9.55 -9.16
CA PRO A 57 7.25 8.71 -9.60
C PRO A 57 7.60 7.61 -8.60
N ILE A 58 7.78 6.39 -9.09
CA ILE A 58 8.26 5.25 -8.29
C ILE A 58 9.78 5.32 -8.10
N ILE A 59 10.51 5.80 -9.12
CA ILE A 59 11.94 6.05 -9.04
C ILE A 59 12.15 7.53 -8.76
N THR A 60 12.84 7.85 -7.67
CA THR A 60 13.01 9.22 -7.21
C THR A 60 14.40 9.43 -6.62
N ALA A 61 14.89 10.68 -6.67
CA ALA A 61 16.07 11.11 -5.93
C ALA A 61 15.72 11.72 -4.55
N SER A 62 14.42 11.91 -4.27
CA SER A 62 13.95 12.52 -3.03
C SER A 62 13.60 11.45 -2.00
N ASN A 63 13.94 11.73 -0.74
CA ASN A 63 13.47 10.94 0.40
C ASN A 63 12.37 11.74 1.11
N ALA A 64 11.17 11.19 1.19
CA ALA A 64 10.05 11.84 1.86
C ALA A 64 10.29 11.82 3.38
N GLU A 65 10.63 12.99 3.94
CA GLU A 65 10.81 13.23 5.39
C GLU A 65 11.73 12.24 6.13
N GLY A 66 12.61 11.52 5.41
CA GLY A 66 13.40 10.44 6.00
C GLY A 66 12.58 9.24 6.46
N ALA A 67 11.39 9.05 5.86
CA ALA A 67 10.37 8.07 6.27
C ALA A 67 10.80 6.59 6.18
N GLY A 68 12.03 6.29 5.78
CA GLY A 68 12.55 4.93 5.76
C GLY A 68 13.84 4.80 4.95
N GLU A 69 14.51 3.66 5.11
CA GLU A 69 15.62 3.29 4.26
C GLU A 69 15.14 2.97 2.85
N MET A 70 15.85 3.48 1.85
CA MET A 70 15.46 3.39 0.44
C MET A 70 16.25 2.31 -0.28
N PHE A 71 15.56 1.51 -1.08
CA PHE A 71 16.21 0.64 -2.07
C PHE A 71 16.84 1.47 -3.17
N ARG A 72 18.13 1.22 -3.44
CA ARG A 72 18.86 1.87 -4.54
C ARG A 72 18.40 1.33 -5.88
N VAL A 73 18.17 2.24 -6.84
CA VAL A 73 17.96 1.93 -8.25
C VAL A 73 19.16 2.43 -9.03
N THR A 74 19.83 1.55 -9.76
CA THR A 74 21.03 1.89 -10.54
C THR A 74 21.18 0.98 -11.74
N THR A 75 21.77 1.52 -12.82
CA THR A 75 22.22 0.78 -13.99
C THR A 75 23.73 0.58 -14.01
N LEU A 76 24.43 1.11 -12.99
CA LEU A 76 25.88 0.89 -12.85
C LEU A 76 26.18 -0.56 -12.46
N ASP A 77 27.35 -1.04 -12.86
CA ASP A 77 27.87 -2.32 -12.37
C ASP A 77 28.12 -2.22 -10.86
N VAL A 78 27.35 -2.97 -10.07
CA VAL A 78 27.43 -2.95 -8.61
C VAL A 78 28.72 -3.56 -8.07
N GLU A 79 29.38 -4.43 -8.82
CA GLU A 79 30.67 -5.02 -8.44
C GLU A 79 31.84 -4.07 -8.72
N ARG A 80 31.74 -3.26 -9.77
CA ARG A 80 32.79 -2.35 -10.24
C ARG A 80 32.21 -1.00 -10.67
N PRO A 81 31.59 -0.27 -9.76
CA PRO A 81 31.00 1.01 -10.13
C PRO A 81 32.11 2.02 -10.49
N PRO A 82 31.86 2.91 -11.45
CA PRO A 82 32.74 4.04 -11.72
C PRO A 82 32.91 4.88 -10.46
N ARG A 83 34.10 5.45 -10.28
CA ARG A 83 34.42 6.24 -9.08
C ARG A 83 34.96 7.61 -9.45
N THR A 84 34.64 8.57 -8.62
CA THR A 84 35.20 9.90 -8.62
C THR A 84 36.66 9.87 -8.11
N PRO A 85 37.48 10.92 -8.35
CA PRO A 85 38.86 10.96 -7.88
C PRO A 85 39.04 10.81 -6.36
N ASP A 86 38.04 11.16 -5.58
CA ASP A 86 37.98 11.02 -4.11
C ASP A 86 37.43 9.65 -3.65
N GLY A 87 37.19 8.72 -4.61
CA GLY A 87 36.85 7.32 -4.34
C GLY A 87 35.35 7.00 -4.13
N HIS A 88 34.47 8.00 -4.19
CA HIS A 88 33.01 7.78 -4.14
C HIS A 88 32.47 7.23 -5.45
N VAL A 89 31.28 6.61 -5.41
CA VAL A 89 30.59 6.18 -6.64
C VAL A 89 30.24 7.41 -7.48
N ASP A 90 30.64 7.38 -8.75
CA ASP A 90 30.32 8.45 -9.71
C ASP A 90 28.91 8.26 -10.30
N TRP A 91 27.92 8.77 -9.60
CA TRP A 91 26.52 8.73 -10.00
C TRP A 91 26.20 9.53 -11.27
N SER A 92 27.13 10.41 -11.73
CA SER A 92 26.92 11.14 -12.99
C SER A 92 26.93 10.21 -14.21
N GLN A 93 27.49 9.02 -14.08
CA GLN A 93 27.53 7.98 -15.10
C GLN A 93 26.34 7.02 -15.04
N ASP A 94 25.45 7.14 -14.04
CA ASP A 94 24.22 6.36 -13.97
C ASP A 94 23.16 6.89 -14.95
N PHE A 95 22.14 6.08 -15.23
CA PHE A 95 21.08 6.40 -16.19
C PHE A 95 20.43 7.78 -15.94
N PHE A 96 20.14 8.11 -14.69
CA PHE A 96 19.55 9.40 -14.32
C PHE A 96 20.57 10.51 -14.04
N GLY A 97 21.88 10.25 -14.19
CA GLY A 97 22.94 11.21 -13.87
C GLY A 97 23.05 11.58 -12.41
N ARG A 98 22.39 10.83 -11.52
CA ARG A 98 22.36 11.02 -10.06
C ARG A 98 21.94 9.74 -9.36
N ALA A 99 22.19 9.69 -8.05
CA ALA A 99 21.70 8.59 -7.22
C ALA A 99 20.16 8.60 -7.17
N THR A 100 19.53 7.46 -7.46
CA THR A 100 18.08 7.27 -7.43
C THR A 100 17.69 6.07 -6.61
N ASN A 101 16.45 6.05 -6.14
CA ASN A 101 15.91 5.02 -5.25
C ASN A 101 14.47 4.70 -5.62
N LEU A 102 13.95 3.59 -5.10
CA LEU A 102 12.51 3.35 -5.05
C LEU A 102 11.88 4.27 -4.00
N THR A 103 10.70 4.79 -4.29
CA THR A 103 9.99 5.73 -3.42
C THR A 103 9.55 5.08 -2.10
N VAL A 104 9.59 5.83 -1.03
CA VAL A 104 9.02 5.47 0.29
C VAL A 104 7.66 6.09 0.53
N SER A 105 7.24 7.08 -0.30
CA SER A 105 5.96 7.79 -0.26
C SER A 105 5.82 8.65 -1.52
N GLY A 106 4.60 8.86 -1.96
CA GLY A 106 4.26 9.82 -3.03
C GLY A 106 4.01 11.24 -2.52
N GLN A 107 4.03 11.46 -1.21
CA GLN A 107 3.60 12.70 -0.56
C GLN A 107 4.23 13.97 -1.15
N LEU A 108 5.57 14.06 -1.21
CA LEU A 108 6.25 15.28 -1.66
C LEU A 108 5.85 15.73 -3.08
N GLN A 109 5.59 14.77 -3.96
CA GLN A 109 5.12 15.08 -5.30
C GLN A 109 3.62 15.38 -5.29
N ALA A 110 2.81 14.66 -4.49
CA ALA A 110 1.37 14.89 -4.40
C ALA A 110 1.04 16.27 -3.85
N GLU A 111 1.76 16.76 -2.85
CA GLU A 111 1.60 18.12 -2.30
C GLU A 111 1.73 19.22 -3.38
N ASN A 112 2.65 19.06 -4.34
CA ASN A 112 2.76 20.02 -5.45
C ASN A 112 1.50 20.04 -6.32
N PHE A 113 0.83 18.90 -6.48
CA PHE A 113 -0.43 18.82 -7.20
C PHE A 113 -1.60 19.34 -6.37
N ALA A 114 -1.58 19.12 -5.04
CA ALA A 114 -2.58 19.68 -4.14
C ALA A 114 -2.59 21.21 -4.17
N LEU A 115 -1.43 21.87 -4.30
CA LEU A 115 -1.34 23.32 -4.48
C LEU A 115 -1.99 23.82 -5.77
N ALA A 116 -2.17 22.95 -6.77
CA ALA A 116 -2.77 23.31 -8.05
C ALA A 116 -4.24 22.86 -8.16
N PHE A 117 -4.60 21.71 -7.60
CA PHE A 117 -5.90 21.07 -7.78
C PHE A 117 -6.78 21.09 -6.52
N GLY A 118 -6.23 21.42 -5.36
CA GLY A 118 -6.93 21.35 -4.07
C GLY A 118 -6.80 19.96 -3.44
N ASP A 119 -7.71 19.06 -3.78
CA ASP A 119 -7.76 17.71 -3.21
C ASP A 119 -7.23 16.69 -4.22
N VAL A 120 -6.17 15.99 -3.83
CA VAL A 120 -5.54 14.94 -4.65
C VAL A 120 -5.32 13.68 -3.82
N TYR A 121 -5.06 12.57 -4.47
CA TYR A 121 -4.61 11.36 -3.78
C TYR A 121 -3.68 10.54 -4.65
N THR A 122 -2.74 9.86 -4.00
CA THR A 122 -1.99 8.76 -4.60
C THR A 122 -2.56 7.43 -4.13
N PHE A 123 -2.44 6.41 -4.94
CA PHE A 123 -2.66 5.03 -4.55
C PHE A 123 -1.71 4.16 -5.38
N GLY A 124 -0.59 3.79 -4.79
CA GLY A 124 0.49 3.15 -5.52
C GLY A 124 1.50 2.41 -4.64
N PRO A 125 2.43 1.69 -5.29
CA PRO A 125 3.46 0.94 -4.59
C PRO A 125 4.48 1.86 -3.93
N THR A 126 4.86 1.51 -2.71
CA THR A 126 5.92 2.12 -1.93
C THR A 126 6.87 1.05 -1.41
N PHE A 127 8.12 1.44 -1.14
CA PHE A 127 9.20 0.51 -0.83
C PHE A 127 10.01 1.03 0.36
N ARG A 128 10.23 0.18 1.36
CA ARG A 128 11.06 0.51 2.51
C ARG A 128 12.03 -0.61 2.78
N ALA A 129 13.34 -0.30 2.81
CA ALA A 129 14.43 -1.25 3.00
C ALA A 129 14.78 -1.44 4.49
N GLU A 130 13.84 -1.17 5.38
CA GLU A 130 14.05 -1.29 6.82
C GLU A 130 14.35 -2.74 7.23
N ASP A 131 15.43 -2.92 7.97
CA ASP A 131 15.74 -4.19 8.60
C ASP A 131 14.88 -4.38 9.86
N SER A 132 13.60 -4.58 9.65
CA SER A 132 12.64 -4.84 10.71
C SER A 132 11.88 -6.13 10.43
N ASN A 133 11.74 -6.98 11.45
CA ASN A 133 11.08 -8.28 11.35
C ASN A 133 9.73 -8.38 12.09
N PRO A 134 8.90 -7.33 12.21
CA PRO A 134 7.55 -7.45 12.73
C PRO A 134 6.63 -8.09 11.70
N ARG A 135 5.64 -8.83 12.18
CA ARG A 135 4.69 -9.59 11.34
C ARG A 135 3.91 -8.75 10.32
N ARG A 136 3.89 -7.43 10.45
CA ARG A 136 3.10 -6.50 9.64
C ARG A 136 3.94 -5.62 8.72
N HIS A 137 5.28 -5.76 8.70
CA HIS A 137 6.15 -5.02 7.82
C HIS A 137 6.38 -5.80 6.53
N ALA A 138 6.28 -5.10 5.41
CA ALA A 138 6.61 -5.60 4.09
C ALA A 138 7.52 -4.58 3.40
N ALA A 139 8.51 -5.07 2.66
CA ALA A 139 9.43 -4.20 1.92
C ALA A 139 8.76 -3.51 0.72
N GLU A 140 7.65 -4.06 0.24
CA GLU A 140 6.80 -3.50 -0.82
C GLU A 140 5.34 -3.56 -0.36
N PHE A 141 4.65 -2.43 -0.42
CA PHE A 141 3.23 -2.31 -0.08
C PHE A 141 2.59 -1.16 -0.86
N TRP A 142 1.28 -1.07 -0.83
CA TRP A 142 0.55 0.04 -1.45
C TRP A 142 0.04 0.99 -0.39
N MET A 143 0.26 2.30 -0.62
CA MET A 143 -0.26 3.35 0.24
C MET A 143 -1.40 4.09 -0.46
N VAL A 144 -2.34 4.53 0.36
CA VAL A 144 -3.37 5.51 0.01
C VAL A 144 -2.97 6.80 0.70
N GLU A 145 -2.68 7.83 -0.05
CA GLU A 145 -2.15 9.09 0.47
C GLU A 145 -2.97 10.25 -0.10
N PRO A 146 -4.07 10.66 0.56
CA PRO A 146 -4.78 11.88 0.21
C PRO A 146 -3.98 13.10 0.68
N GLU A 147 -3.96 14.15 -0.15
CA GLU A 147 -3.38 15.45 0.16
C GLU A 147 -4.45 16.50 -0.10
N MET A 148 -4.89 17.18 0.94
CA MET A 148 -6.01 18.12 0.89
C MET A 148 -5.54 19.54 1.23
N ALA A 149 -5.50 20.42 0.24
CA ALA A 149 -5.22 21.83 0.50
C ALA A 149 -6.34 22.44 1.35
N PHE A 150 -5.95 23.28 2.33
CA PHE A 150 -6.88 24.00 3.24
C PHE A 150 -7.72 23.08 4.16
N CYS A 151 -7.33 21.82 4.34
CA CYS A 151 -7.93 20.90 5.28
C CYS A 151 -7.18 20.94 6.62
N ASP A 152 -7.91 20.90 7.73
CA ASP A 152 -7.34 20.77 9.06
C ASP A 152 -7.36 19.31 9.53
N LEU A 153 -6.80 19.05 10.71
CA LEU A 153 -6.73 17.70 11.28
C LEU A 153 -8.15 17.09 11.48
N ALA A 154 -9.15 17.89 11.79
CA ALA A 154 -10.52 17.38 11.97
C ALA A 154 -11.09 16.87 10.63
N GLY A 155 -10.92 17.64 9.56
CA GLY A 155 -11.33 17.25 8.22
C GLY A 155 -10.58 16.01 7.71
N GLU A 156 -9.28 15.91 7.98
CA GLU A 156 -8.49 14.70 7.66
C GLU A 156 -9.01 13.45 8.38
N MET A 157 -9.32 13.56 9.67
CA MET A 157 -9.90 12.46 10.43
C MET A 157 -11.28 12.04 9.88
N ASP A 158 -12.11 13.00 9.47
CA ASP A 158 -13.43 12.72 8.91
C ASP A 158 -13.32 11.95 7.57
N VAL A 159 -12.49 12.42 6.66
CA VAL A 159 -12.25 11.74 5.37
C VAL A 159 -11.68 10.34 5.57
N SER A 160 -10.74 10.17 6.51
CA SER A 160 -10.15 8.87 6.84
C SER A 160 -11.21 7.89 7.37
N GLU A 161 -12.07 8.33 8.28
CA GLU A 161 -13.17 7.50 8.81
C GLU A 161 -14.16 7.11 7.72
N GLU A 162 -14.62 8.09 6.92
CA GLU A 162 -15.53 7.86 5.80
C GLU A 162 -14.96 6.87 4.78
N MET A 163 -13.68 7.02 4.42
CA MET A 163 -13.01 6.12 3.47
C MET A 163 -13.00 4.68 4.00
N LEU A 164 -12.60 4.47 5.25
CA LEU A 164 -12.55 3.14 5.84
C LEU A 164 -13.93 2.49 5.89
N LYS A 165 -14.96 3.20 6.36
CA LYS A 165 -16.35 2.71 6.39
C LYS A 165 -16.86 2.38 4.98
N TYR A 166 -16.60 3.26 4.02
CA TYR A 166 -16.99 3.07 2.62
C TYR A 166 -16.35 1.83 2.01
N VAL A 167 -15.04 1.67 2.13
CA VAL A 167 -14.30 0.53 1.55
C VAL A 167 -14.75 -0.79 2.17
N ILE A 168 -14.93 -0.83 3.49
CA ILE A 168 -15.41 -2.02 4.21
C ILE A 168 -16.81 -2.40 3.71
N THR A 169 -17.74 -1.46 3.71
CA THR A 169 -19.11 -1.69 3.24
C THR A 169 -19.13 -2.15 1.80
N TYR A 170 -18.41 -1.47 0.92
CA TYR A 170 -18.33 -1.83 -0.50
C TYR A 170 -17.79 -3.25 -0.72
N VAL A 171 -16.75 -3.64 0.02
CA VAL A 171 -16.19 -5.01 -0.07
C VAL A 171 -17.17 -6.05 0.45
N MET A 172 -17.84 -5.79 1.58
CA MET A 172 -18.83 -6.71 2.16
C MET A 172 -20.00 -6.94 1.21
N ASP A 173 -20.44 -5.91 0.50
CA ASP A 173 -21.54 -6.00 -0.48
C ASP A 173 -21.14 -6.69 -1.78
N ARG A 174 -19.91 -6.51 -2.24
CA ARG A 174 -19.45 -7.00 -3.54
C ARG A 174 -18.72 -8.35 -3.49
N CYS A 175 -18.30 -8.77 -2.29
CA CYS A 175 -17.59 -10.02 -2.07
C CYS A 175 -18.19 -10.86 -0.93
N PRO A 176 -19.54 -11.07 -0.87
CA PRO A 176 -20.16 -11.78 0.24
C PRO A 176 -19.65 -13.21 0.40
N ASP A 177 -19.46 -13.94 -0.70
CA ASP A 177 -18.98 -15.32 -0.68
C ASP A 177 -17.53 -15.42 -0.20
N GLU A 178 -16.67 -14.49 -0.62
CA GLU A 178 -15.27 -14.42 -0.20
C GLU A 178 -15.17 -14.08 1.29
N ILE A 179 -15.96 -13.13 1.76
CA ILE A 179 -16.00 -12.77 3.18
C ILE A 179 -16.53 -13.93 4.03
N ASP A 180 -17.56 -14.65 3.59
CA ASP A 180 -18.08 -15.82 4.29
C ASP A 180 -17.07 -16.96 4.36
N MET A 181 -16.35 -17.20 3.25
CA MET A 181 -15.28 -18.17 3.23
C MET A 181 -14.14 -17.80 4.18
N LEU A 182 -13.70 -16.53 4.15
CA LEU A 182 -12.65 -16.04 5.04
C LEU A 182 -13.09 -16.08 6.51
N ASN A 183 -14.34 -15.70 6.80
CA ASN A 183 -14.91 -15.77 8.14
C ASN A 183 -14.99 -17.21 8.68
N SER A 184 -15.35 -18.17 7.82
CA SER A 184 -15.53 -19.57 8.22
C SER A 184 -14.21 -20.32 8.41
N PHE A 185 -13.22 -20.07 7.56
CA PHE A 185 -12.02 -20.91 7.45
C PHE A 185 -10.71 -20.21 7.84
N VAL A 186 -10.70 -18.88 7.97
CA VAL A 186 -9.46 -18.12 8.24
C VAL A 186 -9.56 -17.37 9.56
N ASP A 187 -10.61 -16.62 9.77
CA ASP A 187 -10.75 -15.72 10.91
C ASP A 187 -12.21 -15.63 11.36
N LYS A 188 -12.58 -16.45 12.33
CA LYS A 188 -13.92 -16.46 12.93
C LYS A 188 -14.20 -15.11 13.59
N GLY A 189 -15.34 -14.50 13.27
CA GLY A 189 -15.70 -13.15 13.74
C GLY A 189 -15.26 -12.02 12.81
N LEU A 190 -14.65 -12.32 11.64
CA LEU A 190 -14.26 -11.31 10.66
C LEU A 190 -15.44 -10.44 10.23
N ARG A 191 -16.57 -11.05 9.86
CA ARG A 191 -17.79 -10.33 9.44
C ARG A 191 -18.32 -9.41 10.52
N GLU A 192 -18.38 -9.89 11.76
CA GLU A 192 -18.86 -9.09 12.91
C GLU A 192 -17.97 -7.88 13.13
N ARG A 193 -16.64 -8.04 13.14
CA ARG A 193 -15.71 -6.92 13.28
C ARG A 193 -15.82 -5.91 12.14
N LEU A 194 -15.91 -6.36 10.90
CA LEU A 194 -16.07 -5.46 9.74
C LEU A 194 -17.40 -4.69 9.84
N SER A 195 -18.51 -5.36 10.20
CA SER A 195 -19.81 -4.72 10.41
C SER A 195 -19.74 -3.70 11.54
N HIS A 196 -19.09 -4.03 12.66
CA HIS A 196 -18.91 -3.11 13.79
C HIS A 196 -18.14 -1.86 13.37
N VAL A 197 -16.99 -2.01 12.72
CA VAL A 197 -16.20 -0.85 12.25
C VAL A 197 -16.99 0.01 11.27
N ALA A 198 -17.72 -0.60 10.33
CA ALA A 198 -18.49 0.13 9.33
C ALA A 198 -19.67 0.93 9.92
N SER A 199 -20.23 0.47 11.06
CA SER A 199 -21.42 1.07 11.68
C SER A 199 -21.16 1.95 12.90
N SER A 200 -19.96 1.90 13.48
CA SER A 200 -19.59 2.65 14.68
C SER A 200 -18.95 3.99 14.35
N ASP A 201 -19.17 4.99 15.17
CA ASP A 201 -18.42 6.24 15.11
C ASP A 201 -17.00 6.02 15.66
N PHE A 202 -16.01 6.64 15.02
CA PHE A 202 -14.63 6.54 15.45
C PHE A 202 -14.35 7.53 16.58
N ALA A 203 -13.76 7.05 17.67
CA ALA A 203 -13.32 7.91 18.75
C ALA A 203 -12.17 8.81 18.29
N ARG A 204 -12.22 10.08 18.67
CA ARG A 204 -11.14 11.05 18.51
C ARG A 204 -10.38 11.13 19.82
N VAL A 205 -9.15 10.66 19.84
CA VAL A 205 -8.31 10.59 21.04
C VAL A 205 -7.06 11.44 20.83
N SER A 206 -6.77 12.33 21.79
CA SER A 206 -5.52 13.10 21.73
C SER A 206 -4.32 12.19 21.97
N TYR A 207 -3.13 12.61 21.48
CA TYR A 207 -1.90 11.86 21.76
C TYR A 207 -1.66 11.65 23.26
N THR A 208 -1.92 12.68 24.07
CA THR A 208 -1.75 12.61 25.52
C THR A 208 -2.69 11.61 26.20
N ASP A 209 -3.92 11.47 25.68
CA ASP A 209 -4.92 10.53 26.22
C ASP A 209 -4.70 9.09 25.71
N ALA A 210 -3.94 8.92 24.63
CA ALA A 210 -3.65 7.61 24.03
C ALA A 210 -2.40 6.94 24.64
N VAL A 211 -1.52 7.68 25.33
CA VAL A 211 -0.28 7.24 25.97
C VAL A 211 -0.48 7.07 27.45
#